data_df1a60cf4c320b5f39de782ac1d378cf
#
_entry.id   df1a60cf4c320b5f39de782ac1d378cf
#
_cell.length_a   1.000
_cell.length_b   1.000
_cell.length_c   1.000
_cell.angle_alpha   90.00
_cell.angle_beta   90.00
_cell.angle_gamma   90.00
#
_symmetry.space_group_name_H-M   'P 1'
#
loop_
_entity.id
_entity.type
_entity.pdbx_description
1 polymer ?
#
loop_
_entity_poly.entity_id
_entity_poly.type
_entity_poly.pdbx_seq_one_letter_code
_entity_poly.pdbx_strand_id
1 'polypeptide(L)'
;PPLPEGVMPSYIQYLDAIQKLEKKDIHVKVSDISDIMNLPRPGVTRTVKEMEKKGYLSKIASPDDGRVTYISITEEGWKLFHKYDEHYFGELSADLSDIAEEDADCMIRTIEKFYQIMCKRRSHHDK
;
A
#
# COMPACT_ATOMS: atom_id res chain seq x y z
N PRO A 1 5.79 16.33 7.25
CA PRO A 1 6.30 17.22 6.20
C PRO A 1 5.37 17.17 4.97
N PRO A 2 5.23 18.30 4.28
CA PRO A 2 4.38 18.33 3.11
C PRO A 2 4.94 17.42 2.00
N LEU A 3 4.04 16.76 1.27
CA LEU A 3 4.42 15.93 0.15
C LEU A 3 4.98 16.81 -0.99
N PRO A 4 5.91 16.28 -1.80
CA PRO A 4 6.37 17.00 -2.99
C PRO A 4 5.22 17.31 -3.93
N GLU A 5 5.39 18.35 -4.75
CA GLU A 5 4.39 18.73 -5.72
C GLU A 5 4.07 17.56 -6.66
N GLY A 6 2.79 17.30 -6.87
CA GLY A 6 2.33 16.23 -7.74
C GLY A 6 2.30 14.85 -7.09
N VAL A 7 2.66 14.75 -5.81
CA VAL A 7 2.60 13.47 -5.07
C VAL A 7 1.33 13.43 -4.24
N MET A 8 0.51 12.44 -4.48
CA MET A 8 -0.72 12.21 -3.71
C MET A 8 -0.41 11.35 -2.49
N PRO A 9 -1.08 11.56 -1.34
CA PRO A 9 -0.88 10.72 -0.16
C PRO A 9 -1.09 9.22 -0.43
N SER A 10 -1.99 8.88 -1.34
CA SER A 10 -2.25 7.49 -1.72
C SER A 10 -1.02 6.81 -2.33
N TYR A 11 -0.10 7.55 -2.92
CA TYR A 11 1.11 6.97 -3.52
C TYR A 11 1.93 6.20 -2.49
N ILE A 12 2.03 6.74 -1.27
CA ILE A 12 2.76 6.08 -0.19
C ILE A 12 2.10 4.74 0.16
N GLN A 13 0.78 4.71 0.18
CA GLN A 13 0.02 3.49 0.44
C GLN A 13 0.22 2.44 -0.66
N TYR A 14 0.26 2.88 -1.91
CA TYR A 14 0.54 1.99 -3.05
C TYR A 14 1.94 1.39 -2.95
N LEU A 15 2.94 2.23 -2.63
CA LEU A 15 4.31 1.76 -2.47
C LEU A 15 4.42 0.75 -1.32
N ASP A 16 3.72 1.01 -0.21
CA ASP A 16 3.67 0.08 0.91
C ASP A 16 3.06 -1.26 0.51
N ALA A 17 1.97 -1.24 -0.22
CA ALA A 17 1.29 -2.46 -0.69
C ALA A 17 2.21 -3.27 -1.61
N ILE A 18 2.85 -2.62 -2.57
CA ILE A 18 3.77 -3.28 -3.50
C ILE A 18 4.96 -3.89 -2.76
N GLN A 19 5.54 -3.15 -1.83
CA GLN A 19 6.67 -3.61 -1.03
C GLN A 19 6.30 -4.87 -0.23
N LYS A 20 5.12 -4.89 0.38
CA LYS A 20 4.64 -6.05 1.14
C LYS A 20 4.45 -7.28 0.25
N LEU A 21 3.94 -7.08 -0.96
CA LEU A 21 3.76 -8.17 -1.92
C LEU A 21 5.11 -8.71 -2.40
N GLU A 22 6.06 -7.85 -2.69
CA GLU A 22 7.40 -8.25 -3.11
C GLU A 22 8.13 -9.06 -2.03
N LYS A 23 7.92 -8.73 -0.77
CA LYS A 23 8.49 -9.49 0.35
C LYS A 23 7.98 -10.93 0.42
N LYS A 24 6.84 -11.20 -0.19
CA LYS A 24 6.27 -12.56 -0.28
C LYS A 24 6.67 -13.26 -1.58
N ASP A 25 7.66 -12.74 -2.28
CA ASP A 25 8.14 -13.26 -3.58
C ASP A 25 7.05 -13.26 -4.67
N ILE A 26 6.11 -12.32 -4.57
CA ILE A 26 5.05 -12.16 -5.56
C ILE A 26 5.50 -11.16 -6.61
N HIS A 27 5.41 -11.56 -7.89
CA HIS A 27 5.55 -10.63 -9.00
C HIS A 27 4.26 -9.82 -9.10
N VAL A 28 4.33 -8.52 -8.78
CA VAL A 28 3.16 -7.70 -8.53
C VAL A 28 2.46 -7.29 -9.81
N LYS A 29 1.15 -7.55 -9.88
CA LYS A 29 0.26 -7.10 -10.95
C LYS A 29 -0.74 -6.10 -10.38
N VAL A 30 -1.43 -5.36 -11.26
CA VAL A 30 -2.50 -4.44 -10.85
C VAL A 30 -3.56 -5.18 -10.02
N SER A 31 -3.91 -6.41 -10.40
CA SER A 31 -4.89 -7.20 -9.66
C SER A 31 -4.45 -7.48 -8.23
N ASP A 32 -3.15 -7.71 -8.01
CA ASP A 32 -2.63 -7.97 -6.66
C ASP A 32 -2.74 -6.73 -5.79
N ILE A 33 -2.45 -5.55 -6.34
CA ILE A 33 -2.59 -4.28 -5.63
C ILE A 33 -4.06 -4.01 -5.29
N SER A 34 -4.94 -4.21 -6.26
CA SER A 34 -6.38 -4.07 -6.09
C SER A 34 -6.88 -4.95 -4.95
N ASP A 35 -6.44 -6.19 -4.90
CA ASP A 35 -6.86 -7.16 -3.89
C ASP A 35 -6.34 -6.78 -2.49
N ILE A 36 -5.05 -6.47 -2.36
CA ILE A 36 -4.46 -6.17 -1.05
C ILE A 36 -4.98 -4.85 -0.48
N MET A 37 -5.24 -3.86 -1.34
CA MET A 37 -5.76 -2.56 -0.92
C MET A 37 -7.27 -2.50 -0.87
N ASN A 38 -7.93 -3.52 -1.41
CA ASN A 38 -9.39 -3.59 -1.50
C ASN A 38 -9.97 -2.37 -2.23
N LEU A 39 -9.38 -2.06 -3.39
CA LEU A 39 -9.77 -0.95 -4.24
C LEU A 39 -10.22 -1.47 -5.61
N PRO A 40 -11.13 -0.76 -6.31
CA PRO A 40 -11.53 -1.14 -7.67
C PRO A 40 -10.35 -1.05 -8.65
N ARG A 41 -10.24 -2.04 -9.54
CA ARG A 41 -9.17 -2.11 -10.53
C ARG A 41 -9.01 -0.87 -11.42
N PRO A 42 -10.09 -0.24 -11.92
CA PRO A 42 -9.91 0.95 -12.77
C PRO A 42 -9.17 2.09 -12.08
N GLY A 43 -9.46 2.32 -10.79
CA GLY A 43 -8.77 3.34 -10.01
C GLY A 43 -7.31 2.98 -9.76
N VAL A 44 -7.04 1.69 -9.46
CA VAL A 44 -5.67 1.20 -9.26
C VAL A 44 -4.87 1.34 -10.56
N THR A 45 -5.43 0.93 -11.69
CA THR A 45 -4.79 1.07 -13.00
C THR A 45 -4.42 2.52 -13.28
N ARG A 46 -5.33 3.44 -13.01
CA ARG A 46 -5.10 4.87 -13.23
C ARG A 46 -3.96 5.39 -12.36
N THR A 47 -3.99 5.08 -11.07
CA THR A 47 -2.97 5.55 -10.12
C THR A 47 -1.60 4.95 -10.46
N VAL A 48 -1.54 3.67 -10.81
CA VAL A 48 -0.29 3.02 -11.22
C VAL A 48 0.30 3.71 -12.46
N LYS A 49 -0.55 4.04 -13.44
CA LYS A 49 -0.10 4.78 -14.63
C LYS A 49 0.45 6.15 -14.28
N GLU A 50 -0.21 6.86 -13.37
CA GLU A 50 0.27 8.16 -12.90
C GLU A 50 1.62 8.03 -12.22
N MET A 51 1.77 7.06 -11.34
CA MET A 51 3.02 6.85 -10.60
C MET A 51 4.15 6.41 -11.54
N GLU A 52 3.84 5.61 -12.54
CA GLU A 52 4.82 5.23 -13.58
C GLU A 52 5.28 6.45 -14.35
N LYS A 53 4.34 7.28 -14.79
CA LYS A 53 4.64 8.50 -15.53
C LYS A 53 5.51 9.47 -14.73
N LYS A 54 5.30 9.51 -13.42
CA LYS A 54 6.07 10.37 -12.50
C LYS A 54 7.39 9.75 -12.06
N GLY A 55 7.67 8.53 -12.49
CA GLY A 55 8.94 7.86 -12.24
C GLY A 55 9.04 7.08 -10.94
N TYR A 56 7.93 6.85 -10.24
CA TYR A 56 7.93 6.10 -8.98
C TYR A 56 7.75 4.60 -9.13
N LEU A 57 7.14 4.19 -10.24
CA LEU A 57 6.94 2.77 -10.58
C LEU A 57 7.44 2.51 -11.98
N SER A 58 7.81 1.26 -12.25
CA SER A 58 8.13 0.79 -13.59
C SER A 58 7.29 -0.44 -13.92
N LYS A 59 7.05 -0.67 -15.19
CA LYS A 59 6.34 -1.84 -15.68
C LYS A 59 7.30 -2.71 -16.47
N ILE A 60 7.22 -4.01 -16.23
CA ILE A 60 8.06 -5.00 -16.90
C ILE A 60 7.13 -6.08 -17.45
N ALA A 61 7.21 -6.34 -18.75
CA ALA A 61 6.45 -7.44 -19.36
C ALA A 61 6.98 -8.78 -18.83
N SER A 62 6.07 -9.70 -18.54
CA SER A 62 6.46 -11.04 -18.14
C SER A 62 7.26 -11.71 -19.27
N PRO A 63 8.42 -12.33 -18.96
CA PRO A 63 9.17 -13.07 -19.96
C PRO A 63 8.41 -14.30 -20.49
N ASP A 64 7.48 -14.82 -19.71
CA ASP A 64 6.72 -16.03 -20.08
C ASP A 64 5.45 -15.70 -20.85
N ASP A 65 4.82 -14.55 -20.58
CA ASP A 65 3.60 -14.10 -21.26
C ASP A 65 3.62 -12.58 -21.39
N GLY A 66 3.88 -12.07 -22.60
CA GLY A 66 3.97 -10.65 -22.88
C GLY A 66 2.68 -9.86 -22.61
N ARG A 67 1.55 -10.56 -22.39
CA ARG A 67 0.28 -9.91 -22.03
C ARG A 67 0.21 -9.60 -20.55
N VAL A 68 1.06 -10.21 -19.73
CA VAL A 68 1.13 -9.98 -18.30
C VAL A 68 2.20 -8.93 -18.02
N THR A 69 1.83 -7.91 -17.28
CA THR A 69 2.74 -6.81 -16.90
C THR A 69 2.95 -6.83 -15.39
N TYR A 70 4.21 -6.86 -14.98
CA TYR A 70 4.57 -6.74 -13.57
C TYR A 70 4.96 -5.31 -13.24
N ILE A 71 4.70 -4.91 -12.00
CA ILE A 71 4.95 -3.57 -11.48
C ILE A 71 6.07 -3.66 -10.46
N SER A 72 7.03 -2.75 -10.56
CA SER A 72 8.17 -2.68 -9.65
C SER A 72 8.37 -1.26 -9.16
N ILE A 73 8.90 -1.10 -7.96
CA ILE A 73 9.22 0.20 -7.39
C ILE A 73 10.57 0.64 -7.94
N THR A 74 10.64 1.87 -8.45
CA THR A 74 11.89 2.47 -8.93
C THR A 74 12.72 2.97 -7.76
N GLU A 75 13.97 3.37 -8.04
CA GLU A 75 14.81 4.02 -7.04
C GLU A 75 14.14 5.26 -6.46
N GLU A 76 13.53 6.08 -7.32
CA GLU A 76 12.81 7.27 -6.87
C GLU A 76 11.58 6.90 -6.02
N GLY A 77 10.90 5.81 -6.37
CA GLY A 77 9.80 5.29 -5.57
C GLY A 77 10.25 4.86 -4.17
N TRP A 78 11.38 4.16 -4.08
CA TRP A 78 11.94 3.76 -2.80
C TRP A 78 12.35 4.95 -1.94
N LYS A 79 12.95 5.98 -2.54
CA LYS A 79 13.32 7.22 -1.84
C LYS A 79 12.10 7.90 -1.27
N LEU A 80 11.04 7.99 -2.06
CA LEU A 80 9.77 8.59 -1.61
C LEU A 80 9.17 7.79 -0.44
N PHE A 81 9.12 6.47 -0.57
CA PHE A 81 8.54 5.61 0.45
C PHE A 81 9.30 5.74 1.78
N HIS A 82 10.62 5.61 1.75
CA HIS A 82 11.43 5.66 2.97
C HIS A 82 11.35 7.02 3.66
N LYS A 83 11.34 8.09 2.89
CA LYS A 83 11.27 9.44 3.44
C LYS A 83 10.02 9.67 4.27
N TYR A 84 8.87 9.23 3.75
CA TYR A 84 7.59 9.49 4.40
C TYR A 84 7.19 8.41 5.39
N ASP A 85 7.56 7.18 5.15
CA ASP A 85 7.30 6.09 6.08
C ASP A 85 8.04 6.32 7.40
N GLU A 86 9.34 6.51 7.36
CA GLU A 86 10.16 6.73 8.55
C GLU A 86 9.75 8.01 9.30
N HIS A 87 9.54 9.09 8.57
CA HIS A 87 9.19 10.38 9.17
C HIS A 87 7.83 10.34 9.84
N TYR A 88 6.84 9.81 9.13
CA TYR A 88 5.47 9.72 9.63
C TYR A 88 5.39 8.85 10.89
N PHE A 89 5.97 7.65 10.85
CA PHE A 89 5.93 6.76 12.00
C PHE A 89 6.80 7.25 13.15
N GLY A 90 7.88 7.96 12.88
CA GLY A 90 8.70 8.57 13.92
C GLY A 90 7.95 9.63 14.71
N GLU A 91 7.26 10.54 14.01
CA GLU A 91 6.43 11.58 14.64
C GLU A 91 5.24 10.96 15.37
N LEU A 92 4.56 10.03 14.73
CA LEU A 92 3.41 9.36 15.32
C LEU A 92 3.80 8.58 16.57
N SER A 93 4.95 7.90 16.55
CA SER A 93 5.45 7.17 17.71
C SER A 93 5.70 8.09 18.90
N ALA A 94 6.26 9.27 18.65
CA ALA A 94 6.48 10.26 19.70
C ALA A 94 5.15 10.75 20.29
N ASP A 95 4.16 11.03 19.43
CA ASP A 95 2.84 11.47 19.89
C ASP A 95 2.09 10.39 20.64
N LEU A 96 2.32 9.12 20.30
CA LEU A 96 1.65 7.98 20.93
C LEU A 96 2.33 7.53 22.24
N SER A 97 3.47 8.13 22.60
CA SER A 97 4.20 7.75 23.81
C SER A 97 3.40 7.93 25.09
N ASP A 98 2.38 8.80 25.08
CA ASP A 98 1.50 9.03 26.23
C ASP A 98 0.43 7.95 26.41
N ILE A 99 0.29 7.06 25.42
CA ILE A 99 -0.67 5.96 25.51
C ILE A 99 0.00 4.75 26.17
N ALA A 100 -0.61 4.23 27.23
CA ALA A 100 -0.11 3.04 27.90
C ALA A 100 -0.07 1.86 26.92
N GLU A 101 0.99 1.04 27.02
CA GLU A 101 1.19 -0.12 26.16
C GLU A 101 -0.01 -1.07 26.19
N GLU A 102 -0.59 -1.28 27.36
CA GLU A 102 -1.77 -2.13 27.54
C GLU A 102 -2.97 -1.62 26.77
N ASP A 103 -3.16 -0.30 26.77
CA ASP A 103 -4.28 0.34 26.04
C ASP A 103 -4.06 0.24 24.53
N ALA A 104 -2.83 0.44 24.07
CA ALA A 104 -2.49 0.30 22.66
C ALA A 104 -2.74 -1.13 22.18
N ASP A 105 -2.30 -2.12 22.95
CA ASP A 105 -2.50 -3.53 22.63
C ASP A 105 -3.99 -3.89 22.57
N CYS A 106 -4.75 -3.38 23.53
CA CYS A 106 -6.21 -3.58 23.57
C CYS A 106 -6.88 -2.99 22.33
N MET A 107 -6.49 -1.79 21.95
CA MET A 107 -7.03 -1.13 20.77
C MET A 107 -6.71 -1.92 19.50
N ILE A 108 -5.47 -2.39 19.37
CA ILE A 108 -5.06 -3.20 18.21
C ILE A 108 -5.91 -4.46 18.11
N ARG A 109 -6.07 -5.20 19.22
CA ARG A 109 -6.89 -6.40 19.24
C ARG A 109 -8.34 -6.11 18.86
N THR A 110 -8.87 -5.01 19.34
CA THR A 110 -10.26 -4.60 19.06
C THR A 110 -10.43 -4.24 17.58
N ILE A 111 -9.48 -3.49 17.02
CA ILE A 111 -9.49 -3.14 15.59
C ILE A 111 -9.41 -4.39 14.72
N GLU A 112 -8.55 -5.34 15.08
CA GLU A 112 -8.44 -6.60 14.34
C GLU A 112 -9.75 -7.38 14.34
N LYS A 113 -10.41 -7.46 15.50
CA LYS A 113 -11.73 -8.09 15.60
C LYS A 113 -12.77 -7.38 14.76
N PHE A 114 -12.79 -6.06 14.84
CA PHE A 114 -13.69 -5.24 14.04
C PHE A 114 -13.48 -5.49 12.55
N TYR A 115 -12.23 -5.51 12.13
CA TYR A 115 -11.86 -5.77 10.74
C TYR A 115 -12.34 -7.16 10.29
N GLN A 116 -12.13 -8.17 11.10
CA GLN A 116 -12.58 -9.54 10.79
C GLN A 116 -14.10 -9.61 10.65
N ILE A 117 -14.84 -8.94 11.54
CA ILE A 117 -16.30 -8.89 11.48
C ILE A 117 -16.76 -8.22 10.18
N MET A 118 -16.13 -7.10 9.82
CA MET A 118 -16.49 -6.39 8.60
C MET A 118 -16.18 -7.21 7.35
N CYS A 119 -15.08 -7.94 7.34
CA CYS A 119 -14.73 -8.83 6.23
C CYS A 119 -15.74 -9.97 6.07
N LYS A 120 -16.19 -10.56 7.17
CA LYS A 120 -17.22 -11.61 7.13
C LYS A 120 -18.55 -11.07 6.60
N ARG A 121 -18.96 -9.91 7.03
CA ARG A 121 -20.19 -9.29 6.54
C ARG A 121 -20.10 -9.01 5.04
N ARG A 122 -18.97 -8.53 4.58
CA ARG A 122 -18.75 -8.27 3.15
C ARG A 122 -18.84 -9.57 2.34
N SER A 123 -18.22 -10.65 2.81
CA SER A 123 -18.29 -11.96 2.14
C SER A 123 -19.71 -12.48 2.02
N HIS A 124 -20.55 -12.25 3.04
CA HIS A 124 -21.95 -12.65 3.00
C HIS A 124 -22.79 -11.83 2.01
N HIS A 125 -22.46 -10.55 1.84
CA HIS A 125 -23.18 -9.67 0.91
C HIS A 125 -22.79 -9.94 -0.54
N ASP A 126 -21.57 -10.41 -0.79
CA ASP A 126 -21.05 -10.65 -2.14
C ASP A 126 -21.48 -12.02 -2.71
N LYS A 127 -22.23 -12.80 -1.95
CA LYS A 127 -22.74 -14.09 -2.41
C LYS A 127 -24.18 -13.99 -2.91
#